data_45a67f8479789ce1236b067d3ea963cf
#
_entry.id   45a67f8479789ce1236b067d3ea963cf
#
_cell.length_a   1.000
_cell.length_b   1.000
_cell.length_c   1.000
_cell.angle_alpha   90.00
_cell.angle_beta   90.00
_cell.angle_gamma   90.00
#
_symmetry.space_group_name_H-M   'P 1'
#
loop_
_entity.id
_entity.type
_entity.pdbx_description
1 polymer ?
#
loop_
_entity_poly.entity_id
_entity_poly.type
_entity_poly.pdbx_seq_one_letter_code
_entity_poly.pdbx_strand_id
1 'polypeptide(L)'
;MTILEAVLPSNANNTYKGSPIALWIFTVLTVISFIRSLIHMLKNDGGAQSIATIPLDKYPKKASETIVFIFGYWGISQLLMCFVYVIIICRYQNLLPLGWILFTFEYGLRLTQKMYKTIETVGQAPGGILNLFGPLIGIFMFWLSLPSL
;
A
#
# COMPACT_ATOMS: atom_id res chain seq x y z
N MET A 1 18.50 22.74 -2.90
CA MET A 1 18.27 21.27 -2.93
C MET A 1 17.30 20.96 -4.05
N THR A 2 17.62 20.05 -4.94
CA THR A 2 16.70 19.62 -6.00
C THR A 2 15.68 18.62 -5.46
N ILE A 3 14.54 18.44 -6.17
CA ILE A 3 13.56 17.40 -5.82
C ILE A 3 14.21 16.01 -5.84
N LEU A 4 15.12 15.76 -6.78
CA LEU A 4 15.84 14.48 -6.87
C LEU A 4 16.68 14.22 -5.61
N GLU A 5 17.39 15.21 -5.10
CA GLU A 5 18.15 15.10 -3.85
C GLU A 5 17.26 14.91 -2.62
N ALA A 6 16.06 15.46 -2.63
CA ALA A 6 15.07 15.26 -1.57
C ALA A 6 14.48 13.84 -1.57
N VAL A 7 14.35 13.22 -2.75
CA VAL A 7 13.81 11.87 -2.92
C VAL A 7 14.88 10.80 -2.76
N LEU A 8 16.06 11.06 -3.33
CA LEU A 8 17.20 10.14 -3.35
C LEU A 8 18.45 10.86 -2.81
N PRO A 9 18.52 11.08 -1.49
CA PRO A 9 19.66 11.74 -0.86
C PRO A 9 20.92 10.86 -0.99
N SER A 10 22.06 11.49 -1.16
CA SER A 10 23.37 10.80 -1.20
C SER A 10 23.70 10.04 0.09
N ASN A 11 23.14 10.47 1.21
CA ASN A 11 23.27 9.84 2.52
C ASN A 11 21.89 9.58 3.14
N ALA A 12 21.50 8.31 3.22
CA ALA A 12 20.31 7.90 3.94
C ALA A 12 20.55 8.01 5.46
N ASN A 13 19.68 8.74 6.16
CA ASN A 13 19.80 8.97 7.61
C ASN A 13 18.42 9.21 8.26
N ASN A 14 18.41 9.36 9.59
CA ASN A 14 17.16 9.53 10.34
C ASN A 14 16.77 11.00 10.57
N THR A 15 17.29 11.93 9.75
CA THR A 15 16.96 13.36 9.86
C THR A 15 15.83 13.71 8.91
N TYR A 16 14.61 13.82 9.43
CA TYR A 16 13.44 14.22 8.66
C TYR A 16 13.19 15.73 8.77
N LYS A 17 13.05 16.40 7.62
CA LYS A 17 12.84 17.86 7.52
C LYS A 17 11.51 18.24 6.87
N GLY A 18 10.66 17.27 6.54
CA GLY A 18 9.32 17.52 6.02
C GLY A 18 8.27 17.66 7.13
N SER A 19 7.00 17.75 6.75
CA SER A 19 5.88 17.85 7.69
C SER A 19 5.72 16.58 8.54
N PRO A 20 5.65 16.66 9.88
CA PRO A 20 5.36 15.52 10.76
C PRO A 20 4.06 14.79 10.39
N ILE A 21 3.07 15.48 9.82
CA ILE A 21 1.80 14.88 9.38
C ILE A 21 2.06 13.82 8.31
N ALA A 22 2.96 14.09 7.35
CA ALA A 22 3.29 13.12 6.31
C ALA A 22 3.92 11.84 6.91
N LEU A 23 4.77 11.96 7.92
CA LEU A 23 5.36 10.80 8.62
C LEU A 23 4.29 10.01 9.39
N TRP A 24 3.42 10.69 10.13
CA TRP A 24 2.37 10.04 10.92
C TRP A 24 1.38 9.29 10.04
N ILE A 25 0.89 9.91 8.97
CA ILE A 25 -0.06 9.27 8.04
C ILE A 25 0.62 8.08 7.33
N PHE A 26 1.89 8.21 6.93
CA PHE A 26 2.64 7.11 6.34
C PHE A 26 2.76 5.93 7.30
N THR A 27 3.04 6.20 8.57
CA THR A 27 3.14 5.20 9.63
C THR A 27 1.79 4.46 9.81
N VAL A 28 0.69 5.21 9.92
CA VAL A 28 -0.65 4.61 10.08
C VAL A 28 -1.01 3.73 8.87
N LEU A 29 -0.78 4.22 7.65
CA LEU A 29 -1.04 3.45 6.43
C LEU A 29 -0.15 2.21 6.31
N THR A 30 1.10 2.29 6.78
CA THR A 30 2.01 1.13 6.85
C THR A 30 1.48 0.07 7.82
N VAL A 31 1.00 0.45 9.00
CA VAL A 31 0.41 -0.47 9.98
C VAL A 31 -0.85 -1.13 9.41
N ILE A 32 -1.74 -0.36 8.78
CA ILE A 32 -2.94 -0.89 8.13
C ILE A 32 -2.57 -1.89 7.03
N SER A 33 -1.59 -1.56 6.20
CA SER A 33 -1.11 -2.45 5.13
C SER A 33 -0.47 -3.72 5.68
N PHE A 34 0.28 -3.62 6.77
CA PHE A 34 0.88 -4.76 7.46
C PHE A 34 -0.21 -5.74 7.98
N ILE A 35 -1.21 -5.22 8.69
CA ILE A 35 -2.34 -6.03 9.19
C ILE A 35 -3.08 -6.70 8.03
N ARG A 36 -3.37 -5.94 6.97
CA ARG A 36 -4.02 -6.47 5.77
C ARG A 36 -3.18 -7.59 5.11
N SER A 37 -1.87 -7.42 5.03
CA SER A 37 -0.97 -8.45 4.48
C SER A 37 -1.04 -9.75 5.26
N LEU A 38 -1.04 -9.67 6.60
CA LEU A 38 -1.19 -10.84 7.45
C LEU A 38 -2.56 -11.52 7.25
N ILE A 39 -3.62 -10.77 7.08
CA ILE A 39 -4.95 -11.33 6.79
C ILE A 39 -4.93 -12.10 5.46
N HIS A 40 -4.35 -11.52 4.41
CA HIS A 40 -4.24 -12.19 3.12
C HIS A 40 -3.42 -13.48 3.17
N MET A 41 -2.41 -13.53 4.02
CA MET A 41 -1.55 -14.72 4.18
C MET A 41 -2.17 -15.79 5.08
N LEU A 42 -2.82 -15.41 6.18
CA LEU A 42 -3.13 -16.32 7.27
C LEU A 42 -4.61 -16.72 7.35
N LYS A 43 -5.51 -15.92 6.77
CA LYS A 43 -6.95 -16.22 6.83
C LYS A 43 -7.31 -17.31 5.82
N ASN A 44 -8.21 -18.22 6.19
CA ASN A 44 -8.61 -19.36 5.36
C ASN A 44 -9.13 -18.98 3.96
N ASP A 45 -9.82 -17.85 3.85
CA ASP A 45 -10.30 -17.30 2.58
C ASP A 45 -9.36 -16.24 1.97
N GLY A 46 -8.20 -16.02 2.58
CA GLY A 46 -7.27 -14.94 2.21
C GLY A 46 -7.89 -13.54 2.28
N GLY A 47 -9.05 -13.37 2.92
CA GLY A 47 -9.84 -12.15 2.90
C GLY A 47 -10.56 -11.90 1.55
N ALA A 48 -10.51 -12.83 0.62
CA ALA A 48 -11.12 -12.68 -0.70
C ALA A 48 -12.65 -12.58 -0.60
N GLN A 49 -13.30 -13.48 0.12
CA GLN A 49 -14.76 -13.42 0.33
C GLN A 49 -15.12 -12.48 1.47
N SER A 50 -14.50 -12.66 2.63
CA SER A 50 -14.90 -11.95 3.85
C SER A 50 -14.58 -10.44 3.86
N ILE A 51 -13.63 -9.98 3.05
CA ILE A 51 -13.21 -8.57 3.00
C ILE A 51 -13.34 -7.99 1.60
N ALA A 52 -12.78 -8.67 0.58
CA ALA A 52 -12.88 -8.19 -0.81
C ALA A 52 -14.25 -8.48 -1.45
N THR A 53 -15.13 -9.22 -0.76
CA THR A 53 -16.49 -9.53 -1.15
C THR A 53 -16.61 -10.30 -2.49
N ILE A 54 -15.57 -11.05 -2.85
CA ILE A 54 -15.60 -11.97 -4.01
C ILE A 54 -16.44 -13.19 -3.64
N PRO A 55 -17.45 -13.58 -4.42
CA PRO A 55 -18.35 -14.68 -4.07
C PRO A 55 -17.70 -16.06 -4.32
N LEU A 56 -16.75 -16.47 -3.48
CA LEU A 56 -16.01 -17.73 -3.62
C LEU A 56 -16.92 -18.96 -3.58
N ASP A 57 -18.03 -18.86 -2.86
CA ASP A 57 -19.06 -19.90 -2.73
C ASP A 57 -19.80 -20.18 -4.06
N LYS A 58 -19.79 -19.24 -5.00
CA LYS A 58 -20.38 -19.40 -6.33
C LYS A 58 -19.41 -20.00 -7.35
N TYR A 59 -18.13 -20.13 -7.03
CA TYR A 59 -17.13 -20.64 -7.94
C TYR A 59 -16.85 -22.15 -7.71
N PRO A 60 -16.41 -22.88 -8.74
CA PRO A 60 -15.89 -24.23 -8.55
C PRO A 60 -14.76 -24.24 -7.50
N LYS A 61 -14.74 -25.26 -6.64
CA LYS A 61 -13.78 -25.37 -5.52
C LYS A 61 -12.33 -25.05 -5.90
N LYS A 62 -11.83 -25.65 -7.01
CA LYS A 62 -10.47 -25.41 -7.50
C LYS A 62 -10.21 -23.95 -7.89
N ALA A 63 -11.22 -23.26 -8.45
CA ALA A 63 -11.08 -21.85 -8.79
C ALA A 63 -11.02 -20.97 -7.53
N SER A 64 -11.86 -21.25 -6.54
CA SER A 64 -11.85 -20.57 -5.24
C SER A 64 -10.49 -20.75 -4.53
N GLU A 65 -9.97 -21.98 -4.48
CA GLU A 65 -8.66 -22.29 -3.92
C GLU A 65 -7.53 -21.52 -4.63
N THR A 66 -7.60 -21.40 -5.96
CA THR A 66 -6.63 -20.62 -6.74
C THR A 66 -6.68 -19.13 -6.39
N ILE A 67 -7.90 -18.57 -6.23
CA ILE A 67 -8.07 -17.16 -5.84
C ILE A 67 -7.46 -16.92 -4.46
N VAL A 68 -7.76 -17.77 -3.49
CA VAL A 68 -7.19 -17.68 -2.11
C VAL A 68 -5.67 -17.75 -2.14
N PHE A 69 -5.11 -18.66 -2.93
CA PHE A 69 -3.67 -18.80 -3.09
C PHE A 69 -3.02 -17.52 -3.67
N ILE A 70 -3.62 -16.92 -4.69
CA ILE A 70 -3.15 -15.66 -5.29
C ILE A 70 -3.23 -14.52 -4.26
N PHE A 71 -4.30 -14.45 -3.45
CA PHE A 71 -4.41 -13.50 -2.36
C PHE A 71 -3.29 -13.67 -1.32
N GLY A 72 -2.91 -14.90 -1.01
CA GLY A 72 -1.76 -15.18 -0.14
C GLY A 72 -0.44 -14.63 -0.70
N TYR A 73 -0.14 -14.87 -1.97
CA TYR A 73 1.04 -14.29 -2.63
C TYR A 73 1.01 -12.77 -2.69
N TRP A 74 -0.16 -12.19 -2.93
CA TRP A 74 -0.32 -10.75 -2.85
C TRP A 74 -0.02 -10.23 -1.44
N GLY A 75 -0.50 -10.92 -0.41
CA GLY A 75 -0.17 -10.61 0.99
C GLY A 75 1.34 -10.62 1.26
N ILE A 76 2.07 -11.62 0.76
CA ILE A 76 3.54 -11.70 0.88
C ILE A 76 4.21 -10.49 0.22
N SER A 77 3.81 -10.15 -1.00
CA SER A 77 4.39 -9.01 -1.73
C SER A 77 4.16 -7.68 -1.00
N GLN A 78 2.96 -7.50 -0.44
CA GLN A 78 2.66 -6.32 0.38
C GLN A 78 3.46 -6.29 1.69
N LEU A 79 3.65 -7.45 2.33
CA LEU A 79 4.44 -7.55 3.55
C LEU A 79 5.89 -7.13 3.31
N LEU A 80 6.50 -7.55 2.20
CA LEU A 80 7.83 -7.10 1.79
C LEU A 80 7.89 -5.58 1.63
N MET A 81 6.89 -4.98 1.00
CA MET A 81 6.83 -3.51 0.88
C MET A 81 6.67 -2.84 2.25
N CYS A 82 5.88 -3.41 3.16
CA CYS A 82 5.76 -2.92 4.53
C CYS A 82 7.11 -2.95 5.28
N PHE A 83 7.95 -3.96 5.08
CA PHE A 83 9.30 -3.97 5.64
C PHE A 83 10.15 -2.81 5.15
N VAL A 84 10.10 -2.49 3.85
CA VAL A 84 10.78 -1.30 3.31
C VAL A 84 10.26 -0.02 3.98
N TYR A 85 8.95 0.12 4.14
CA TYR A 85 8.34 1.27 4.79
C TYR A 85 8.73 1.38 6.28
N VAL A 86 8.78 0.26 7.00
CA VAL A 86 9.26 0.23 8.40
C VAL A 86 10.72 0.67 8.50
N ILE A 87 11.58 0.25 7.57
CA ILE A 87 12.98 0.69 7.53
C ILE A 87 13.05 2.22 7.31
N ILE A 88 12.24 2.76 6.41
CA ILE A 88 12.14 4.21 6.20
C ILE A 88 11.71 4.91 7.49
N ILE A 89 10.62 4.45 8.12
CA ILE A 89 10.06 5.08 9.32
C ILE A 89 11.05 5.03 10.50
N CYS A 90 11.70 3.89 10.71
CA CYS A 90 12.51 3.66 11.91
C CYS A 90 13.97 4.12 11.76
N ARG A 91 14.53 4.11 10.55
CA ARG A 91 15.98 4.26 10.36
C ARG A 91 16.39 5.32 9.34
N TYR A 92 15.58 5.54 8.30
CA TYR A 92 15.97 6.39 7.18
C TYR A 92 14.85 7.37 6.82
N GLN A 93 14.42 8.18 7.80
CA GLN A 93 13.27 9.07 7.64
C GLN A 93 13.45 10.13 6.54
N ASN A 94 14.69 10.46 6.16
CA ASN A 94 14.94 11.33 5.01
C ASN A 94 14.58 10.69 3.66
N LEU A 95 14.28 9.38 3.61
CA LEU A 95 13.70 8.68 2.45
C LEU A 95 12.17 8.68 2.44
N LEU A 96 11.50 9.39 3.35
CA LEU A 96 10.04 9.44 3.38
C LEU A 96 9.41 9.93 2.06
N PRO A 97 9.99 10.93 1.34
CA PRO A 97 9.49 11.30 0.02
C PRO A 97 9.51 10.14 -0.99
N LEU A 98 10.56 9.33 -0.99
CA LEU A 98 10.62 8.11 -1.80
C LEU A 98 9.52 7.11 -1.39
N GLY A 99 9.29 6.93 -0.08
CA GLY A 99 8.20 6.10 0.43
C GLY A 99 6.83 6.53 -0.12
N TRP A 100 6.55 7.83 -0.16
CA TRP A 100 5.32 8.36 -0.72
C TRP A 100 5.22 8.19 -2.25
N ILE A 101 6.33 8.27 -2.98
CA ILE A 101 6.36 7.97 -4.42
C ILE A 101 5.99 6.50 -4.64
N LEU A 102 6.59 5.58 -3.90
CA LEU A 102 6.31 4.14 -4.00
C LEU A 102 4.84 3.84 -3.67
N PHE A 103 4.31 4.45 -2.60
CA PHE A 103 2.90 4.35 -2.24
C PHE A 103 1.99 4.87 -3.37
N THR A 104 2.27 6.06 -3.89
CA THR A 104 1.49 6.67 -4.98
C THR A 104 1.48 5.79 -6.22
N PHE A 105 2.64 5.26 -6.58
CA PHE A 105 2.79 4.38 -7.73
C PHE A 105 2.02 3.06 -7.55
N GLU A 106 2.12 2.43 -6.37
CA GLU A 106 1.39 1.21 -6.06
C GLU A 106 -0.13 1.41 -6.19
N TYR A 107 -0.68 2.45 -5.56
CA TYR A 107 -2.12 2.72 -5.62
C TYR A 107 -2.58 3.23 -6.98
N GLY A 108 -1.72 3.95 -7.72
CA GLY A 108 -1.95 4.34 -9.10
C GLY A 108 -2.08 3.13 -10.03
N LEU A 109 -1.16 2.16 -9.91
CA LEU A 109 -1.23 0.91 -10.67
C LEU A 109 -2.46 0.08 -10.32
N ARG A 110 -2.88 0.03 -9.05
CA ARG A 110 -4.11 -0.64 -8.63
C ARG A 110 -5.35 0.02 -9.23
N LEU A 111 -5.37 1.35 -9.29
CA LEU A 111 -6.46 2.09 -9.92
C LEU A 111 -6.54 1.79 -11.42
N THR A 112 -5.41 1.82 -12.13
CA THR A 112 -5.38 1.47 -13.56
C THR A 112 -5.81 0.02 -13.78
N GLN A 113 -5.33 -0.92 -12.96
CA GLN A 113 -5.73 -2.32 -13.06
C GLN A 113 -7.26 -2.49 -12.94
N LYS A 114 -7.89 -1.78 -12.01
CA LYS A 114 -9.34 -1.77 -11.84
C LYS A 114 -10.10 -1.25 -13.07
N MET A 115 -9.49 -0.34 -13.84
CA MET A 115 -10.10 0.18 -15.07
C MET A 115 -10.07 -0.84 -16.21
N TYR A 116 -9.07 -1.72 -16.24
CA TYR A 116 -8.90 -2.72 -17.31
C TYR A 116 -9.50 -4.08 -16.97
N LYS A 117 -9.56 -4.45 -15.69
CA LYS A 117 -10.03 -5.76 -15.25
C LYS A 117 -11.00 -5.58 -14.09
N THR A 118 -12.26 -5.93 -14.37
CA THR A 118 -13.31 -5.95 -13.34
C THR A 118 -13.41 -7.35 -12.74
N ILE A 119 -13.70 -7.40 -11.45
CA ILE A 119 -14.02 -8.63 -10.74
C ILE A 119 -15.46 -8.55 -10.24
N GLU A 120 -16.16 -9.70 -10.21
CA GLU A 120 -17.48 -9.78 -9.58
C GLU A 120 -17.32 -9.67 -8.06
N THR A 121 -18.08 -8.78 -7.45
CA THR A 121 -18.15 -8.61 -5.98
C THR A 121 -19.60 -8.46 -5.57
N VAL A 122 -19.96 -9.01 -4.39
CA VAL A 122 -21.33 -8.90 -3.85
C VAL A 122 -21.51 -7.67 -2.95
N GLY A 123 -20.44 -6.91 -2.71
CA GLY A 123 -20.46 -5.71 -1.86
C GLY A 123 -19.29 -4.78 -2.13
N GLN A 124 -19.17 -3.74 -1.31
CA GLN A 124 -18.06 -2.79 -1.39
C GLN A 124 -16.92 -3.21 -0.45
N ALA A 125 -15.76 -3.53 -1.01
CA ALA A 125 -14.58 -3.82 -0.22
C ALA A 125 -14.08 -2.54 0.50
N PRO A 126 -13.73 -2.59 1.80
CA PRO A 126 -13.20 -1.43 2.53
C PRO A 126 -11.97 -0.79 1.88
N GLY A 127 -11.11 -1.60 1.24
CA GLY A 127 -9.94 -1.13 0.51
C GLY A 127 -10.26 -0.38 -0.79
N GLY A 128 -11.51 -0.43 -1.27
CA GLY A 128 -11.92 0.21 -2.51
C GLY A 128 -11.79 1.74 -2.47
N ILE A 129 -12.08 2.35 -1.33
CA ILE A 129 -11.95 3.80 -1.10
C ILE A 129 -10.47 4.20 -1.17
N LEU A 130 -9.60 3.47 -0.49
CA LEU A 130 -8.16 3.78 -0.50
C LEU A 130 -7.55 3.55 -1.90
N ASN A 131 -8.01 2.56 -2.66
CA ASN A 131 -7.58 2.37 -4.04
C ASN A 131 -7.99 3.55 -4.95
N LEU A 132 -9.12 4.20 -4.67
CA LEU A 132 -9.59 5.34 -5.45
C LEU A 132 -8.84 6.63 -5.09
N PHE A 133 -8.73 6.94 -3.82
CA PHE A 133 -8.14 8.20 -3.33
C PHE A 133 -6.65 8.10 -3.00
N GLY A 134 -6.11 6.88 -2.88
CA GLY A 134 -4.72 6.64 -2.53
C GLY A 134 -3.70 7.40 -3.38
N PRO A 135 -3.81 7.43 -4.72
CA PRO A 135 -2.88 8.21 -5.54
C PRO A 135 -2.90 9.70 -5.22
N LEU A 136 -4.08 10.29 -5.00
CA LEU A 136 -4.21 11.71 -4.65
C LEU A 136 -3.64 12.00 -3.27
N ILE A 137 -3.93 11.15 -2.29
CA ILE A 137 -3.35 11.24 -0.95
C ILE A 137 -1.83 11.13 -1.04
N GLY A 138 -1.33 10.17 -1.81
CA GLY A 138 0.10 9.95 -1.98
C GLY A 138 0.81 11.16 -2.58
N ILE A 139 0.26 11.77 -3.63
CA ILE A 139 0.81 12.98 -4.25
C ILE A 139 0.83 14.13 -3.24
N PHE A 140 -0.27 14.37 -2.54
CA PHE A 140 -0.36 15.44 -1.55
C PHE A 140 0.63 15.23 -0.39
N MET A 141 0.71 14.03 0.15
CA MET A 141 1.64 13.69 1.23
C MET A 141 3.09 13.69 0.77
N PHE A 142 3.36 13.35 -0.50
CA PHE A 142 4.69 13.51 -1.09
C PHE A 142 5.16 14.98 -0.98
N TRP A 143 4.32 15.94 -1.41
CA TRP A 143 4.66 17.36 -1.30
C TRP A 143 4.88 17.81 0.14
N LEU A 144 4.05 17.35 1.09
CA LEU A 144 4.24 17.64 2.51
C LEU A 144 5.49 16.95 3.10
N SER A 145 5.95 15.88 2.50
CA SER A 145 7.14 15.16 2.97
C SER A 145 8.46 15.78 2.52
N LEU A 146 8.41 16.68 1.53
CA LEU A 146 9.61 17.39 1.08
C LEU A 146 10.11 18.33 2.18
N PRO A 147 11.44 18.51 2.31
CA PRO A 147 12.00 19.50 3.20
C PRO A 147 11.50 20.90 2.82
N SER A 148 11.10 21.70 3.80
CA SER A 148 10.79 23.12 3.57
C SER A 148 12.01 23.80 2.92
N LEU A 149 11.79 24.37 1.76
CA LEU A 149 12.78 25.15 1.02
C LEU A 149 13.17 26.41 1.78
#